data_a29a12c975968a50066c553df9b7730d
#
_entry.id   a29a12c975968a50066c553df9b7730d
#
_cell.length_a   1.000
_cell.length_b   1.000
_cell.length_c   1.000
_cell.angle_alpha   90.00
_cell.angle_beta   90.00
_cell.angle_gamma   90.00
#
_symmetry.space_group_name_H-M   'P 1'
#
loop_
_entity.id
_entity.type
_entity.pdbx_description
1 polymer ?
#
loop_
_entity_poly.entity_id
_entity_poly.type
_entity_poly.pdbx_seq_one_letter_code
_entity_poly.pdbx_strand_id
1 'polypeptide(L)'
;PKDEYKNSKKIQWVSIEEQLESLMRLVNDGKVRYIALSNEYPWGVMEFIRVAKEKKLPLICAVQNSYSLINRIAELGLSEILYREDLGFFAYSPLGFGHLTGKYIQDPESSGRVNLFPGYAKRYNKPGVTLAVEDYLHIAKEANLSLTQMALSFAYRQWFVTSTIVGATSMNQLKENISAYEIILKDDILEKIDQTHLKRMNPAP
;
A
#
# COMPACT_ATOMS: atom_id res chain seq x y z
N PRO A 1 13.16 3.62 12.24
CA PRO A 1 13.38 2.19 12.49
C PRO A 1 14.49 1.93 13.51
N LYS A 2 15.68 2.60 13.42
CA LYS A 2 16.80 2.31 14.35
C LYS A 2 16.51 2.64 15.81
N ASP A 3 15.73 3.68 16.06
CA ASP A 3 15.37 4.10 17.43
C ASP A 3 14.27 3.24 18.03
N GLU A 4 13.37 2.70 17.20
CA GLU A 4 12.33 1.75 17.62
C GLU A 4 12.95 0.44 18.10
N TYR A 5 13.93 -0.10 17.39
CA TYR A 5 14.64 -1.31 17.82
C TYR A 5 15.45 -1.11 19.11
N LYS A 6 16.06 0.07 19.31
CA LYS A 6 16.79 0.39 20.53
C LYS A 6 15.87 0.49 21.75
N ASN A 7 14.65 0.96 21.57
CA ASN A 7 13.66 1.13 22.63
C ASN A 7 12.74 -0.10 22.83
N SER A 8 12.75 -1.07 21.92
CA SER A 8 11.88 -2.24 21.97
C SER A 8 12.00 -3.06 23.25
N LYS A 9 13.19 -3.09 23.89
CA LYS A 9 13.41 -3.77 25.17
C LYS A 9 12.68 -3.12 26.36
N LYS A 10 12.19 -1.88 26.23
CA LYS A 10 11.47 -1.15 27.29
C LYS A 10 9.95 -1.17 27.10
N ILE A 11 9.46 -1.60 25.94
CA ILE A 11 8.04 -1.66 25.62
C ILE A 11 7.61 -3.11 25.76
N GLN A 12 6.69 -3.37 26.67
CA GLN A 12 6.06 -4.68 26.79
C GLN A 12 5.02 -4.82 25.68
N TRP A 13 5.42 -5.45 24.57
CA TRP A 13 4.53 -5.76 23.47
C TRP A 13 3.64 -6.96 23.79
N VAL A 14 2.39 -6.91 23.38
CA VAL A 14 1.52 -8.08 23.35
C VAL A 14 2.13 -9.11 22.40
N SER A 15 2.36 -10.33 22.88
CA SER A 15 2.97 -11.37 22.05
C SER A 15 2.08 -11.74 20.85
N ILE A 16 2.67 -12.23 19.78
CA ILE A 16 1.91 -12.73 18.62
C ILE A 16 0.97 -13.87 19.02
N GLU A 17 1.41 -14.75 19.92
CA GLU A 17 0.59 -15.84 20.46
C GLU A 17 -0.67 -15.28 21.15
N GLU A 18 -0.53 -14.33 22.06
CA GLU A 18 -1.65 -13.71 22.79
C GLU A 18 -2.60 -12.95 21.83
N GLN A 19 -2.05 -12.28 20.81
CA GLN A 19 -2.87 -11.65 19.77
C GLN A 19 -3.71 -12.66 19.00
N LEU A 20 -3.10 -13.76 18.55
CA LEU A 20 -3.78 -14.81 17.81
C LEU A 20 -4.81 -15.56 18.68
N GLU A 21 -4.53 -15.82 19.97
CA GLU A 21 -5.49 -16.39 20.90
C GLU A 21 -6.71 -15.50 21.11
N SER A 22 -6.48 -14.20 21.21
CA SER A 22 -7.56 -13.22 21.34
C SER A 22 -8.44 -13.18 20.09
N LEU A 23 -7.83 -13.23 18.91
CA LEU A 23 -8.53 -13.29 17.62
C LEU A 23 -9.27 -14.63 17.45
N MET A 24 -8.70 -15.75 17.92
CA MET A 24 -9.35 -17.06 17.89
C MET A 24 -10.68 -17.06 18.65
N ARG A 25 -10.78 -16.34 19.77
CA ARG A 25 -12.05 -16.22 20.52
C ARG A 25 -13.12 -15.56 19.65
N LEU A 26 -12.77 -14.52 18.91
CA LEU A 26 -13.71 -13.83 18.01
C LEU A 26 -14.14 -14.71 16.82
N VAL A 27 -13.23 -15.55 16.32
CA VAL A 27 -13.56 -16.52 15.26
C VAL A 27 -14.48 -17.61 15.81
N ASN A 28 -14.20 -18.16 16.98
CA ASN A 28 -15.04 -19.19 17.63
C ASN A 28 -16.41 -18.66 18.01
N ASP A 29 -16.51 -17.39 18.42
CA ASP A 29 -17.78 -16.72 18.69
C ASP A 29 -18.58 -16.40 17.41
N GLY A 30 -18.05 -16.71 16.23
CA GLY A 30 -18.68 -16.40 14.94
C GLY A 30 -18.74 -14.90 14.58
N LYS A 31 -18.02 -14.04 15.33
CA LYS A 31 -17.98 -12.57 15.09
C LYS A 31 -17.05 -12.20 13.95
N VAL A 32 -16.03 -12.99 13.71
CA VAL A 32 -15.03 -12.81 12.65
C VAL A 32 -14.84 -14.14 11.92
N ARG A 33 -14.79 -14.11 10.59
CA ARG A 33 -14.53 -15.31 9.77
C ARG A 33 -13.05 -15.49 9.45
N TYR A 34 -12.38 -14.40 9.12
CA TYR A 34 -10.98 -14.40 8.69
C TYR A 34 -10.23 -13.29 9.39
N ILE A 35 -8.93 -13.50 9.62
CA ILE A 35 -8.03 -12.51 10.19
C ILE A 35 -6.96 -12.14 9.17
N ALA A 36 -6.53 -10.88 9.20
CA ALA A 36 -5.50 -10.36 8.32
C ALA A 36 -4.58 -9.43 9.11
N LEU A 37 -3.38 -9.20 8.59
CA LEU A 37 -2.42 -8.25 9.16
C LEU A 37 -2.51 -6.90 8.44
N SER A 38 -2.11 -5.83 9.11
CA SER A 38 -2.00 -4.50 8.50
C SER A 38 -0.68 -3.85 8.86
N ASN A 39 -0.01 -3.27 7.85
CA ASN A 39 1.29 -2.61 8.00
C ASN A 39 2.40 -3.54 8.53
N GLU A 40 2.33 -4.82 8.16
CA GLU A 40 3.28 -5.80 8.65
C GLU A 40 4.43 -6.01 7.64
N TYR A 41 5.61 -6.25 8.19
CA TYR A 41 6.84 -6.52 7.43
C TYR A 41 7.03 -8.03 7.19
N PRO A 42 7.90 -8.42 6.23
CA PRO A 42 8.15 -9.82 5.88
C PRO A 42 8.39 -10.74 7.08
N TRP A 43 9.25 -10.31 8.02
CA TRP A 43 9.54 -11.10 9.20
C TRP A 43 8.32 -11.31 10.09
N GLY A 44 7.54 -10.26 10.35
CA GLY A 44 6.35 -10.37 11.19
C GLY A 44 5.29 -11.25 10.57
N VAL A 45 5.07 -11.15 9.24
CA VAL A 45 4.14 -12.05 8.53
C VAL A 45 4.54 -13.50 8.71
N MET A 46 5.83 -13.86 8.52
CA MET A 46 6.33 -15.20 8.71
C MET A 46 6.21 -15.66 10.16
N GLU A 47 6.44 -14.77 11.12
CA GLU A 47 6.33 -15.10 12.54
C GLU A 47 4.88 -15.36 12.96
N PHE A 48 3.91 -14.59 12.47
CA PHE A 48 2.48 -14.87 12.66
C PHE A 48 2.10 -16.25 12.11
N ILE A 49 2.58 -16.60 10.93
CA ILE A 49 2.33 -17.91 10.30
C ILE A 49 2.95 -19.03 11.13
N ARG A 50 4.21 -18.86 11.55
CA ARG A 50 4.94 -19.86 12.35
C ARG A 50 4.20 -20.14 13.67
N VAL A 51 3.87 -19.09 14.42
CA VAL A 51 3.18 -19.23 15.72
C VAL A 51 1.79 -19.84 15.51
N ALA A 52 1.04 -19.42 14.50
CA ALA A 52 -0.28 -19.97 14.20
C ALA A 52 -0.20 -21.48 13.90
N LYS A 53 0.76 -21.92 13.08
CA LYS A 53 0.96 -23.35 12.75
C LYS A 53 1.38 -24.15 14.00
N GLU A 54 2.35 -23.67 14.78
CA GLU A 54 2.85 -24.39 15.98
C GLU A 54 1.82 -24.51 17.09
N LYS A 55 1.04 -23.46 17.31
CA LYS A 55 0.04 -23.40 18.40
C LYS A 55 -1.36 -23.81 17.96
N LYS A 56 -1.56 -24.17 16.69
CA LYS A 56 -2.87 -24.51 16.11
C LYS A 56 -3.88 -23.37 16.27
N LEU A 57 -3.43 -22.14 16.08
CA LEU A 57 -4.21 -20.93 16.11
C LEU A 57 -4.68 -20.57 14.68
N PRO A 58 -5.65 -19.65 14.52
CA PRO A 58 -6.12 -19.25 13.22
C PRO A 58 -5.00 -18.67 12.34
N LEU A 59 -4.93 -19.16 11.10
CA LEU A 59 -4.02 -18.60 10.10
C LEU A 59 -4.52 -17.25 9.60
N ILE A 60 -3.58 -16.35 9.33
CA ILE A 60 -3.87 -15.12 8.60
C ILE A 60 -4.18 -15.44 7.15
N CYS A 61 -5.11 -14.72 6.53
CA CYS A 61 -5.47 -14.94 5.13
C CYS A 61 -4.97 -13.84 4.19
N ALA A 62 -4.56 -12.69 4.73
CA ALA A 62 -4.13 -11.56 3.91
C ALA A 62 -3.25 -10.59 4.71
N VAL A 63 -2.58 -9.70 3.96
CA VAL A 63 -1.86 -8.54 4.49
C VAL A 63 -2.39 -7.28 3.80
N GLN A 64 -2.70 -6.23 4.58
CA GLN A 64 -3.10 -4.93 4.06
C GLN A 64 -1.99 -3.92 4.31
N ASN A 65 -1.23 -3.58 3.27
CA ASN A 65 -0.16 -2.59 3.35
C ASN A 65 -0.31 -1.49 2.30
N SER A 66 0.37 -0.37 2.54
CA SER A 66 0.48 0.72 1.57
C SER A 66 1.22 0.27 0.32
N TYR A 67 0.64 0.52 -0.85
CA TYR A 67 1.26 0.23 -2.14
C TYR A 67 0.82 1.23 -3.21
N SER A 68 1.79 1.81 -3.92
CA SER A 68 1.55 2.79 -4.98
C SER A 68 2.83 3.02 -5.80
N LEU A 69 2.78 3.82 -6.88
CA LEU A 69 3.95 4.24 -7.65
C LEU A 69 5.06 4.88 -6.80
N ILE A 70 4.73 5.53 -5.69
CA ILE A 70 5.70 6.17 -4.78
C ILE A 70 6.03 5.36 -3.54
N ASN A 71 5.46 4.17 -3.41
CA ASN A 71 5.78 3.20 -2.35
C ASN A 71 5.60 1.78 -2.87
N ARG A 72 6.68 1.17 -3.31
CA ARG A 72 6.76 -0.19 -3.88
C ARG A 72 7.48 -1.17 -2.94
N ILE A 73 7.56 -0.87 -1.63
CA ILE A 73 8.29 -1.70 -0.66
C ILE A 73 7.79 -3.14 -0.61
N ALA A 74 6.47 -3.36 -0.83
CA ALA A 74 5.90 -4.71 -0.82
C ALA A 74 6.54 -5.64 -1.88
N GLU A 75 7.13 -5.11 -2.93
CA GLU A 75 7.87 -5.88 -3.95
C GLU A 75 9.18 -6.47 -3.40
N LEU A 76 9.71 -5.91 -2.30
CA LEU A 76 10.98 -6.30 -1.70
C LEU A 76 10.78 -7.37 -0.61
N GLY A 77 10.55 -8.61 -1.02
CA GLY A 77 10.45 -9.78 -0.16
C GLY A 77 9.06 -10.08 0.38
N LEU A 78 8.18 -9.10 0.60
CA LEU A 78 6.81 -9.39 1.04
C LEU A 78 6.03 -10.12 -0.05
N SER A 79 6.13 -9.69 -1.29
CA SER A 79 5.47 -10.33 -2.44
C SER A 79 5.84 -11.82 -2.60
N GLU A 80 7.08 -12.20 -2.30
CA GLU A 80 7.52 -13.61 -2.30
C GLU A 80 6.79 -14.41 -1.21
N ILE A 81 6.68 -13.85 0.00
CA ILE A 81 5.96 -14.50 1.11
C ILE A 81 4.48 -14.67 0.78
N LEU A 82 3.84 -13.63 0.24
CA LEU A 82 2.44 -13.69 -0.18
C LEU A 82 2.20 -14.84 -1.15
N TYR A 83 3.09 -15.00 -2.12
CA TYR A 83 3.02 -16.08 -3.10
C TYR A 83 3.25 -17.47 -2.48
N ARG A 84 4.30 -17.63 -1.65
CA ARG A 84 4.66 -18.93 -1.08
C ARG A 84 3.69 -19.42 -0.03
N GLU A 85 3.06 -18.51 0.72
CA GLU A 85 2.13 -18.84 1.81
C GLU A 85 0.65 -18.65 1.39
N ASP A 86 0.38 -18.42 0.11
CA ASP A 86 -0.96 -18.22 -0.48
C ASP A 86 -1.79 -17.16 0.27
N LEU A 87 -1.17 -15.99 0.49
CA LEU A 87 -1.79 -14.88 1.19
C LEU A 87 -2.30 -13.81 0.23
N GLY A 88 -3.50 -13.29 0.50
CA GLY A 88 -4.00 -12.11 -0.20
C GLY A 88 -3.23 -10.85 0.17
N PHE A 89 -3.15 -9.89 -0.76
CA PHE A 89 -2.60 -8.56 -0.51
C PHE A 89 -3.62 -7.47 -0.85
N PHE A 90 -3.92 -6.63 0.13
CA PHE A 90 -4.80 -5.49 -0.05
C PHE A 90 -3.97 -4.21 -0.07
N ALA A 91 -3.84 -3.63 -1.27
CA ALA A 91 -3.10 -2.39 -1.47
C ALA A 91 -3.94 -1.19 -0.99
N TYR A 92 -3.52 -0.50 0.06
CA TYR A 92 -4.17 0.76 0.46
C TYR A 92 -3.34 1.97 0.02
N SER A 93 -3.99 3.14 -0.06
CA SER A 93 -3.41 4.41 -0.53
C SER A 93 -2.74 4.34 -1.91
N PRO A 94 -3.37 3.72 -2.93
CA PRO A 94 -2.78 3.61 -4.25
C PRO A 94 -2.53 4.97 -4.91
N LEU A 95 -3.24 6.02 -4.47
CA LEU A 95 -3.07 7.41 -4.91
C LEU A 95 -2.20 8.26 -3.97
N GLY A 96 -1.48 7.65 -3.00
CA GLY A 96 -0.56 8.36 -2.11
C GLY A 96 -1.21 9.57 -1.42
N PHE A 97 -2.37 9.40 -0.77
CA PHE A 97 -3.15 10.48 -0.15
C PHE A 97 -3.54 11.63 -1.10
N GLY A 98 -3.64 11.34 -2.39
CA GLY A 98 -4.00 12.30 -3.43
C GLY A 98 -2.81 12.92 -4.17
N HIS A 99 -1.56 12.60 -3.81
CA HIS A 99 -0.39 13.07 -4.56
C HIS A 99 -0.40 12.55 -6.00
N LEU A 100 -0.74 11.29 -6.20
CA LEU A 100 -0.82 10.66 -7.52
C LEU A 100 -2.10 11.01 -8.31
N THR A 101 -2.83 12.05 -7.91
CA THR A 101 -3.79 12.74 -8.78
C THR A 101 -3.14 13.92 -9.51
N GLY A 102 -1.95 14.35 -9.11
CA GLY A 102 -1.27 15.52 -9.64
C GLY A 102 -1.78 16.86 -9.12
N LYS A 103 -2.86 16.88 -8.34
CA LYS A 103 -3.51 18.13 -7.93
C LYS A 103 -2.61 19.06 -7.10
N TYR A 104 -1.76 18.51 -6.22
CA TYR A 104 -0.84 19.30 -5.40
C TYR A 104 0.38 19.84 -6.17
N ILE A 105 0.64 19.32 -7.38
CA ILE A 105 1.62 19.91 -8.31
C ILE A 105 1.00 21.12 -9.01
N GLN A 106 -0.27 21.04 -9.40
CA GLN A 106 -0.99 22.11 -10.11
C GLN A 106 -1.37 23.24 -9.15
N ASP A 107 -1.82 22.89 -7.95
CA ASP A 107 -2.21 23.82 -6.89
C ASP A 107 -1.82 23.23 -5.51
N PRO A 108 -0.72 23.70 -4.90
CA PRO A 108 -0.27 23.23 -3.59
C PRO A 108 -1.31 23.40 -2.48
N GLU A 109 -2.20 24.38 -2.57
CA GLU A 109 -3.28 24.64 -1.60
C GLU A 109 -4.56 23.86 -1.92
N SER A 110 -4.55 23.03 -2.95
CA SER A 110 -5.70 22.23 -3.35
C SER A 110 -6.30 21.47 -2.17
N SER A 111 -7.63 21.53 -2.05
CA SER A 111 -8.35 20.82 -0.99
C SER A 111 -8.10 19.32 -1.05
N GLY A 112 -7.74 18.74 0.09
CA GLY A 112 -7.51 17.32 0.20
C GLY A 112 -6.95 16.93 1.55
N ARG A 113 -6.84 15.62 1.79
CA ARG A 113 -6.49 15.06 3.10
C ARG A 113 -5.16 15.61 3.67
N VAL A 114 -4.17 15.87 2.81
CA VAL A 114 -2.86 16.39 3.22
C VAL A 114 -2.97 17.80 3.77
N ASN A 115 -3.72 18.68 3.09
CA ASN A 115 -3.88 20.08 3.48
C ASN A 115 -4.94 20.27 4.58
N LEU A 116 -5.97 19.43 4.61
CA LEU A 116 -7.01 19.46 5.66
C LEU A 116 -6.51 18.95 7.01
N PHE A 117 -5.51 18.05 7.03
CA PHE A 117 -4.97 17.46 8.25
C PHE A 117 -3.44 17.58 8.28
N PRO A 118 -2.89 18.78 8.56
CA PRO A 118 -1.46 19.01 8.61
C PRO A 118 -0.76 18.06 9.59
N GLY A 119 0.30 17.39 9.12
CA GLY A 119 1.09 16.46 9.92
C GLY A 119 0.59 15.02 9.93
N TYR A 120 -0.61 14.71 9.43
CA TYR A 120 -1.12 13.35 9.36
C TYR A 120 -0.37 12.47 8.35
N ALA A 121 0.06 13.05 7.24
CA ALA A 121 0.65 12.31 6.11
C ALA A 121 2.13 12.66 5.89
N LYS A 122 2.93 12.76 6.94
CA LYS A 122 4.34 13.20 6.87
C LYS A 122 5.20 12.46 5.84
N ARG A 123 4.92 11.17 5.59
CA ARG A 123 5.66 10.37 4.60
C ARG A 123 5.54 10.94 3.17
N TYR A 124 4.43 11.61 2.87
CA TYR A 124 4.16 12.17 1.54
C TYR A 124 4.65 13.61 1.37
N ASN A 125 5.01 14.31 2.46
CA ASN A 125 5.46 15.71 2.44
C ASN A 125 6.98 15.83 2.31
N LYS A 126 7.61 14.93 1.54
CA LYS A 126 9.05 14.93 1.30
C LYS A 126 9.35 15.48 -0.09
N PRO A 127 10.44 16.25 -0.28
CA PRO A 127 10.82 16.77 -1.60
C PRO A 127 10.92 15.69 -2.68
N GLY A 128 11.40 14.49 -2.32
CA GLY A 128 11.50 13.36 -3.26
C GLY A 128 10.14 12.86 -3.75
N VAL A 129 9.05 13.05 -2.98
CA VAL A 129 7.68 12.69 -3.40
C VAL A 129 7.21 13.62 -4.51
N THR A 130 7.35 14.93 -4.32
CA THR A 130 6.97 15.93 -5.34
C THR A 130 7.66 15.65 -6.67
N LEU A 131 8.98 15.47 -6.64
CA LEU A 131 9.78 15.17 -7.83
C LEU A 131 9.37 13.85 -8.51
N ALA A 132 9.03 12.82 -7.73
CA ALA A 132 8.54 11.56 -8.29
C ALA A 132 7.17 11.72 -8.95
N VAL A 133 6.27 12.48 -8.31
CA VAL A 133 4.93 12.76 -8.85
C VAL A 133 5.01 13.56 -10.15
N GLU A 134 5.93 14.52 -10.24
CA GLU A 134 6.20 15.29 -11.49
C GLU A 134 6.66 14.37 -12.62
N ASP A 135 7.65 13.48 -12.34
CA ASP A 135 8.13 12.51 -13.32
C ASP A 135 6.98 11.58 -13.78
N TYR A 136 6.15 11.04 -12.86
CA TYR A 136 4.99 10.21 -13.22
C TYR A 136 3.89 10.97 -13.95
N LEU A 137 3.67 12.24 -13.63
CA LEU A 137 2.69 13.09 -14.34
C LEU A 137 3.09 13.28 -15.81
N HIS A 138 4.39 13.41 -16.08
CA HIS A 138 4.92 13.48 -17.43
C HIS A 138 4.63 12.20 -18.23
N ILE A 139 4.93 11.03 -17.64
CA ILE A 139 4.66 9.73 -18.24
C ILE A 139 3.15 9.55 -18.53
N ALA A 140 2.29 9.92 -17.57
CA ALA A 140 0.84 9.81 -17.74
C ALA A 140 0.35 10.69 -18.93
N LYS A 141 0.87 11.90 -19.07
CA LYS A 141 0.56 12.78 -20.20
C LYS A 141 0.99 12.17 -21.55
N GLU A 142 2.18 11.59 -21.64
CA GLU A 142 2.66 10.90 -22.84
C GLU A 142 1.76 9.71 -23.20
N ALA A 143 1.22 9.03 -22.20
CA ALA A 143 0.29 7.91 -22.39
C ALA A 143 -1.17 8.36 -22.69
N ASN A 144 -1.45 9.66 -22.71
CA ASN A 144 -2.80 10.23 -22.79
C ASN A 144 -3.73 9.74 -21.67
N LEU A 145 -3.19 9.60 -20.46
CA LEU A 145 -3.91 9.19 -19.25
C LEU A 145 -3.87 10.31 -18.20
N SER A 146 -4.86 10.33 -17.31
CA SER A 146 -4.68 11.03 -16.04
C SER A 146 -3.66 10.29 -15.18
N LEU A 147 -2.97 11.01 -14.28
CA LEU A 147 -2.05 10.37 -13.34
C LEU A 147 -2.79 9.40 -12.41
N THR A 148 -4.04 9.71 -12.04
CA THR A 148 -4.94 8.82 -11.29
C THR A 148 -5.14 7.50 -12.02
N GLN A 149 -5.50 7.56 -13.30
CA GLN A 149 -5.72 6.36 -14.12
C GLN A 149 -4.45 5.51 -14.22
N MET A 150 -3.30 6.13 -14.52
CA MET A 150 -2.04 5.40 -14.62
C MET A 150 -1.64 4.76 -13.28
N ALA A 151 -1.74 5.49 -12.17
CA ALA A 151 -1.36 4.99 -10.85
C ALA A 151 -2.26 3.83 -10.38
N LEU A 152 -3.56 3.91 -10.62
CA LEU A 152 -4.49 2.86 -10.26
C LEU A 152 -4.34 1.64 -11.17
N SER A 153 -4.25 1.84 -12.49
CA SER A 153 -4.02 0.74 -13.44
C SER A 153 -2.73 -0.02 -13.10
N PHE A 154 -1.65 0.69 -12.75
CA PHE A 154 -0.42 0.06 -12.27
C PHE A 154 -0.66 -0.80 -11.03
N ALA A 155 -1.34 -0.28 -10.00
CA ALA A 155 -1.58 -1.01 -8.77
C ALA A 155 -2.53 -2.22 -8.97
N TYR A 156 -3.57 -2.08 -9.78
CA TYR A 156 -4.54 -3.13 -10.06
C TYR A 156 -3.93 -4.34 -10.78
N ARG A 157 -2.86 -4.15 -11.51
CA ARG A 157 -2.24 -5.18 -12.38
C ARG A 157 -1.02 -5.86 -11.76
N GLN A 158 -0.65 -5.50 -10.54
CA GLN A 158 0.44 -6.20 -9.88
C GLN A 158 0.03 -7.62 -9.52
N TRP A 159 0.86 -8.57 -9.88
CA TRP A 159 0.57 -10.01 -9.76
C TRP A 159 0.29 -10.47 -8.32
N PHE A 160 0.84 -9.78 -7.32
CA PHE A 160 0.64 -10.09 -5.90
C PHE A 160 -0.53 -9.30 -5.27
N VAL A 161 -1.14 -8.34 -5.96
CA VAL A 161 -2.25 -7.53 -5.43
C VAL A 161 -3.58 -8.24 -5.67
N THR A 162 -4.21 -8.69 -4.60
CA THR A 162 -5.53 -9.33 -4.65
C THR A 162 -6.64 -8.28 -4.79
N SER A 163 -6.51 -7.15 -4.11
CA SER A 163 -7.48 -6.05 -4.18
C SER A 163 -6.82 -4.73 -3.84
N THR A 164 -7.26 -3.67 -4.51
CA THR A 164 -6.80 -2.30 -4.27
C THR A 164 -7.91 -1.49 -3.60
N ILE A 165 -7.61 -0.92 -2.44
CA ILE A 165 -8.56 -0.14 -1.65
C ILE A 165 -8.55 1.29 -2.14
N VAL A 166 -9.64 1.71 -2.73
CA VAL A 166 -9.84 3.08 -3.24
C VAL A 166 -10.87 3.83 -2.41
N GLY A 167 -10.72 5.15 -2.34
CA GLY A 167 -11.69 6.06 -1.75
C GLY A 167 -12.10 7.12 -2.77
N ALA A 168 -13.35 7.57 -2.69
CA ALA A 168 -13.85 8.66 -3.51
C ALA A 168 -14.80 9.53 -2.68
N THR A 169 -14.74 10.85 -2.87
CA THR A 169 -15.64 11.83 -2.25
C THR A 169 -16.62 12.42 -3.26
N SER A 170 -16.50 12.03 -4.54
CA SER A 170 -17.43 12.41 -5.60
C SER A 170 -17.66 11.26 -6.57
N MET A 171 -18.78 11.29 -7.29
CA MET A 171 -19.10 10.30 -8.32
C MET A 171 -18.10 10.31 -9.48
N ASN A 172 -17.53 11.46 -9.81
CA ASN A 172 -16.51 11.54 -10.86
C ASN A 172 -15.23 10.79 -10.46
N GLN A 173 -14.75 10.99 -9.21
CA GLN A 173 -13.62 10.23 -8.69
C GLN A 173 -13.89 8.73 -8.66
N LEU A 174 -15.08 8.31 -8.24
CA LEU A 174 -15.44 6.89 -8.22
C LEU A 174 -15.45 6.29 -9.63
N LYS A 175 -16.03 6.98 -10.60
CA LYS A 175 -16.04 6.55 -12.00
C LYS A 175 -14.61 6.44 -12.57
N GLU A 176 -13.77 7.45 -12.32
CA GLU A 176 -12.37 7.44 -12.73
C GLU A 176 -11.61 6.26 -12.12
N ASN A 177 -11.78 6.04 -10.81
CA ASN A 177 -11.15 4.93 -10.11
C ASN A 177 -11.57 3.57 -10.71
N ILE A 178 -12.85 3.37 -10.98
CA ILE A 178 -13.37 2.13 -11.58
C ILE A 178 -12.86 1.98 -13.03
N SER A 179 -12.94 3.03 -13.83
CA SER A 179 -12.51 2.97 -15.24
C SER A 179 -11.02 2.69 -15.41
N ALA A 180 -10.19 3.03 -14.43
CA ALA A 180 -8.77 2.71 -14.44
C ALA A 180 -8.51 1.18 -14.47
N TYR A 181 -9.45 0.36 -14.04
CA TYR A 181 -9.33 -1.11 -14.12
C TYR A 181 -9.32 -1.63 -15.55
N GLU A 182 -10.01 -0.97 -16.47
CA GLU A 182 -10.07 -1.34 -17.90
C GLU A 182 -8.78 -0.95 -18.66
N ILE A 183 -7.94 -0.10 -18.08
CA ILE A 183 -6.73 0.40 -18.72
C ILE A 183 -5.62 -0.63 -18.60
N ILE A 184 -5.01 -0.98 -19.73
CA ILE A 184 -3.81 -1.81 -19.80
C ILE A 184 -2.65 -0.90 -20.18
N LEU A 185 -1.71 -0.73 -19.26
CA LEU A 185 -0.49 0.03 -19.52
C LEU A 185 0.39 -0.76 -20.52
N LYS A 186 0.88 -0.06 -21.54
CA LYS A 186 1.80 -0.65 -22.52
C LYS A 186 3.19 -0.86 -21.91
N ASP A 187 3.96 -1.77 -22.48
CA ASP A 187 5.29 -2.13 -21.97
C ASP A 187 6.25 -0.93 -21.91
N ASP A 188 6.20 -0.03 -22.91
CA ASP A 188 7.01 1.20 -22.91
C ASP A 188 6.67 2.16 -21.75
N ILE A 189 5.41 2.20 -21.33
CA ILE A 189 4.97 2.99 -20.17
C ILE A 189 5.40 2.31 -18.87
N LEU A 190 5.28 0.99 -18.78
CA LEU A 190 5.73 0.23 -17.62
C LEU A 190 7.25 0.37 -17.43
N GLU A 191 8.03 0.32 -18.51
CA GLU A 191 9.47 0.56 -18.48
C GLU A 191 9.82 1.96 -17.96
N LYS A 192 9.14 3.00 -18.44
CA LYS A 192 9.33 4.38 -17.93
C LYS A 192 8.97 4.50 -16.45
N ILE A 193 7.90 3.84 -16.00
CA ILE A 193 7.52 3.76 -14.59
C ILE A 193 8.64 3.13 -13.76
N ASP A 194 9.21 2.02 -14.23
CA ASP A 194 10.29 1.32 -13.54
C ASP A 194 11.58 2.14 -13.50
N GLN A 195 11.96 2.79 -14.60
CA GLN A 195 13.10 3.71 -14.64
C GLN A 195 12.92 4.88 -13.66
N THR A 196 11.71 5.44 -13.58
CA THR A 196 11.40 6.49 -12.61
C THR A 196 11.51 5.96 -11.17
N HIS A 197 11.03 4.73 -10.92
CA HIS A 197 11.19 4.09 -9.61
C HIS A 197 12.65 3.89 -9.24
N LEU A 198 13.50 3.41 -10.16
CA LEU A 198 14.94 3.24 -9.91
C LEU A 198 15.63 4.57 -9.59
N LYS A 199 15.25 5.65 -10.28
CA LYS A 199 15.79 7.00 -10.04
C LYS A 199 15.31 7.58 -8.70
N ARG A 200 14.11 7.23 -8.25
CA ARG A 200 13.43 7.79 -7.06
C ARG A 200 12.80 6.69 -6.21
N MET A 201 13.64 5.77 -5.77
CA MET A 201 13.19 4.56 -5.08
C MET A 201 12.41 4.88 -3.78
N ASN A 202 11.15 4.46 -3.73
CA ASN A 202 10.28 4.54 -2.56
C ASN A 202 10.31 5.88 -1.82
N PRO A 203 9.98 7.01 -2.45
CA PRO A 203 10.09 8.31 -1.78
C PRO A 203 9.10 8.48 -0.62
N ALA A 204 8.04 7.67 -0.54
CA ALA A 204 7.02 7.68 0.53
C ALA A 204 6.84 6.30 1.21
N PRO A 205 7.91 5.72 1.77
CA PRO A 205 7.87 4.39 2.39
C PRO A 205 7.04 4.36 3.66
#